data_722c8ceacfdaf2c04f01adc88ae5768f
#
_entry.id   722c8ceacfdaf2c04f01adc88ae5768f
#
_cell.length_a   1.000
_cell.length_b   1.000
_cell.length_c   1.000
_cell.angle_alpha   90.00
_cell.angle_beta   90.00
_cell.angle_gamma   90.00
#
_symmetry.space_group_name_H-M   'P 1'
#
loop_
_entity.id
_entity.type
_entity.pdbx_description
1 polymer ?
#
loop_
_entity_poly.entity_id
_entity_poly.type
_entity_poly.pdbx_seq_one_letter_code
_entity_poly.pdbx_strand_id
1 'polypeptide(L)'
;MHAVVVRVTVNDEDAGRKMLAEEVVPRASGAPGFVAGYWTRSSSDDKGLSMVVFETEDQANAAAAMIQQGPPNPDAVTLDGVEVREVIESA
;
A
#
# COMPACT_ATOMS: atom_id res chain seq x y z
N MET A 1 -16.24 -5.52 -0.59
CA MET A 1 -14.89 -4.96 -0.83
C MET A 1 -14.02 -5.14 0.40
N HIS A 2 -12.74 -5.36 0.17
CA HIS A 2 -11.75 -5.49 1.23
C HIS A 2 -10.57 -4.57 0.93
N ALA A 3 -9.97 -4.03 1.98
CA ALA A 3 -8.83 -3.11 1.88
C ALA A 3 -7.58 -3.75 2.45
N VAL A 4 -6.45 -3.47 1.80
CA VAL A 4 -5.13 -3.76 2.35
C VAL A 4 -4.60 -2.46 2.95
N VAL A 5 -4.35 -2.47 4.26
CA VAL A 5 -3.79 -1.33 4.98
C VAL A 5 -2.32 -1.61 5.23
N VAL A 6 -1.47 -0.70 4.78
CA VAL A 6 -0.01 -0.86 4.85
C VAL A 6 0.58 0.28 5.66
N ARG A 7 1.40 -0.06 6.65
CA ARG A 7 2.14 0.91 7.46
C ARG A 7 3.60 0.82 7.12
N VAL A 8 4.21 1.97 6.89
CA VAL A 8 5.62 2.06 6.51
C VAL A 8 6.33 3.18 7.27
N THR A 9 7.65 3.10 7.32
CA THR A 9 8.53 4.20 7.69
C THR A 9 9.27 4.66 6.44
N VAL A 10 9.22 5.94 6.15
CA VAL A 10 9.89 6.51 4.98
C VAL A 10 11.29 6.95 5.41
N ASN A 11 12.32 6.29 4.86
CA ASN A 11 13.73 6.56 5.17
C ASN A 11 14.33 7.60 4.24
N ASP A 12 13.83 7.65 3.00
CA ASP A 12 14.26 8.62 1.97
C ASP A 12 13.01 9.06 1.21
N GLU A 13 12.59 10.29 1.43
CA GLU A 13 11.33 10.81 0.88
C GLU A 13 11.34 10.83 -0.64
N ASP A 14 12.40 11.35 -1.25
CA ASP A 14 12.46 11.48 -2.71
C ASP A 14 12.48 10.11 -3.38
N ALA A 15 13.29 9.18 -2.88
CA ALA A 15 13.35 7.82 -3.39
C ALA A 15 12.02 7.07 -3.14
N GLY A 16 11.35 7.33 -2.02
CA GLY A 16 10.06 6.75 -1.72
C GLY A 16 8.98 7.23 -2.67
N ARG A 17 8.91 8.52 -2.96
CA ARG A 17 7.96 9.08 -3.94
C ARG A 17 8.18 8.52 -5.33
N LYS A 18 9.44 8.40 -5.75
CA LYS A 18 9.79 7.80 -7.03
C LYS A 18 9.36 6.34 -7.11
N MET A 19 9.60 5.58 -6.05
CA MET A 19 9.18 4.18 -5.95
C MET A 19 7.65 4.05 -6.08
N LEU A 20 6.89 4.91 -5.39
CA LEU A 20 5.43 4.91 -5.49
C LEU A 20 4.97 5.17 -6.92
N ALA A 21 5.48 6.23 -7.54
CA ALA A 21 5.04 6.65 -8.86
C ALA A 21 5.40 5.65 -9.96
N GLU A 22 6.59 5.06 -9.88
CA GLU A 22 7.14 4.23 -10.96
C GLU A 22 6.86 2.74 -10.79
N GLU A 23 6.68 2.26 -9.54
CA GLU A 23 6.56 0.83 -9.28
C GLU A 23 5.31 0.44 -8.50
N VAL A 24 5.03 1.10 -7.37
CA VAL A 24 3.95 0.67 -6.47
C VAL A 24 2.58 0.97 -7.05
N VAL A 25 2.33 2.22 -7.44
CA VAL A 25 1.02 2.64 -7.97
C VAL A 25 0.68 1.93 -9.28
N PRO A 26 1.58 1.83 -10.28
CA PRO A 26 1.29 1.06 -11.48
C PRO A 26 1.00 -0.41 -11.21
N ARG A 27 1.74 -1.03 -10.30
CA ARG A 27 1.54 -2.44 -9.94
C ARG A 27 0.20 -2.65 -9.25
N ALA A 28 -0.12 -1.81 -8.29
CA ALA A 28 -1.38 -1.90 -7.54
C ALA A 28 -2.59 -1.67 -8.47
N SER A 29 -2.54 -0.63 -9.29
CA SER A 29 -3.64 -0.29 -10.19
C SER A 29 -3.87 -1.33 -11.29
N GLY A 30 -2.85 -2.12 -11.62
CA GLY A 30 -2.95 -3.23 -12.56
C GLY A 30 -3.32 -4.56 -11.93
N ALA A 31 -3.45 -4.64 -10.62
CA ALA A 31 -3.76 -5.89 -9.94
C ALA A 31 -5.24 -6.28 -10.12
N PRO A 32 -5.55 -7.58 -10.20
CA PRO A 32 -6.94 -8.03 -10.33
C PRO A 32 -7.82 -7.51 -9.19
N GLY A 33 -8.96 -6.95 -9.54
CA GLY A 33 -9.94 -6.45 -8.58
C GLY A 33 -9.65 -5.10 -7.96
N PHE A 34 -8.61 -4.40 -8.39
CA PHE A 34 -8.28 -3.07 -7.87
C PHE A 34 -9.48 -2.11 -8.05
N VAL A 35 -9.85 -1.42 -6.98
CA VAL A 35 -10.92 -0.43 -6.96
C VAL A 35 -10.37 0.98 -6.78
N ALA A 36 -9.59 1.19 -5.73
CA ALA A 36 -9.02 2.49 -5.39
C ALA A 36 -7.81 2.32 -4.48
N GLY A 37 -6.95 3.32 -4.45
CA GLY A 37 -5.81 3.31 -3.56
C GLY A 37 -5.41 4.72 -3.16
N TYR A 38 -4.95 4.86 -1.90
CA TYR A 38 -4.47 6.11 -1.35
C TYR A 38 -3.18 5.85 -0.59
N TRP A 39 -2.14 6.54 -0.96
CA TRP A 39 -0.83 6.46 -0.32
C TRP A 39 -0.57 7.77 0.37
N THR A 40 -0.46 7.73 1.70
CA THR A 40 -0.36 8.93 2.53
C THR A 40 0.94 8.95 3.32
N ARG A 41 1.30 10.14 3.76
CA ARG A 41 2.43 10.35 4.66
C ARG A 41 1.99 11.28 5.79
N SER A 42 2.43 10.99 7.01
CA SER A 42 2.21 11.90 8.13
C SER A 42 2.89 13.24 7.87
N SER A 43 2.24 14.34 8.25
CA SER A 43 2.81 15.68 8.13
C SER A 43 3.79 15.99 9.27
N SER A 44 3.86 15.17 10.30
CA SER A 44 4.65 15.44 11.51
C SER A 44 5.80 14.47 11.75
N ASP A 45 5.84 13.33 11.03
CA ASP A 45 6.90 12.34 11.18
C ASP A 45 7.17 11.60 9.86
N ASP A 46 7.96 10.52 9.92
CA ASP A 46 8.37 9.72 8.77
C ASP A 46 7.44 8.55 8.48
N LYS A 47 6.25 8.50 9.09
CA LYS A 47 5.32 7.37 8.94
C LYS A 47 4.41 7.56 7.74
N GLY A 48 4.23 6.48 6.99
CA GLY A 48 3.28 6.41 5.89
C GLY A 48 2.19 5.39 6.17
N LEU A 49 1.01 5.67 5.64
CA LEU A 49 -0.14 4.78 5.71
C LEU A 49 -0.79 4.74 4.34
N SER A 50 -1.03 3.55 3.81
CA SER A 50 -1.77 3.42 2.57
C SER A 50 -2.94 2.47 2.75
N MET A 51 -3.96 2.69 1.93
CA MET A 51 -5.13 1.84 1.85
C MET A 51 -5.42 1.56 0.39
N VAL A 52 -5.41 0.28 0.03
CA VAL A 52 -5.69 -0.17 -1.33
C VAL A 52 -6.89 -1.10 -1.28
N VAL A 53 -7.94 -0.76 -2.02
CA VAL A 53 -9.23 -1.45 -1.98
C VAL A 53 -9.37 -2.38 -3.18
N PHE A 54 -9.84 -3.61 -2.91
CA PHE A 54 -10.12 -4.64 -3.90
C PHE A 54 -11.57 -5.10 -3.82
N GLU A 55 -12.09 -5.66 -4.92
CA GLU A 55 -13.47 -6.11 -4.98
C GLU A 55 -13.76 -7.29 -4.04
N THR A 56 -12.79 -8.20 -3.85
CA THR A 56 -12.96 -9.41 -3.04
C THR A 56 -11.87 -9.56 -1.99
N GLU A 57 -12.19 -10.35 -0.95
CA GLU A 57 -11.23 -10.69 0.10
C GLU A 57 -10.03 -11.46 -0.45
N ASP A 58 -10.27 -12.41 -1.35
CA ASP A 58 -9.19 -13.21 -1.93
C ASP A 58 -8.19 -12.35 -2.70
N GLN A 59 -8.69 -11.34 -3.43
CA GLN A 59 -7.84 -10.39 -4.15
C GLN A 59 -7.02 -9.54 -3.17
N ALA A 60 -7.65 -9.06 -2.10
CA ALA A 60 -6.96 -8.31 -1.07
C ALA A 60 -5.89 -9.16 -0.37
N ASN A 61 -6.20 -10.41 -0.04
CA ASN A 61 -5.25 -11.34 0.57
C ASN A 61 -4.05 -11.62 -0.34
N ALA A 62 -4.29 -11.80 -1.64
CA ALA A 62 -3.21 -12.00 -2.61
C ALA A 62 -2.29 -10.77 -2.69
N ALA A 63 -2.87 -9.57 -2.71
CA ALA A 63 -2.10 -8.33 -2.72
C ALA A 63 -1.29 -8.17 -1.42
N ALA A 64 -1.90 -8.46 -0.27
CA ALA A 64 -1.21 -8.38 1.02
C ALA A 64 0.00 -9.34 1.07
N ALA A 65 -0.14 -10.55 0.55
CA ALA A 65 0.95 -11.52 0.50
C ALA A 65 2.13 -11.01 -0.32
N MET A 66 1.86 -10.35 -1.44
CA MET A 66 2.91 -9.75 -2.27
C MET A 66 3.59 -8.57 -1.57
N ILE A 67 2.81 -7.72 -0.90
CA ILE A 67 3.34 -6.57 -0.16
C ILE A 67 4.24 -7.03 0.99
N GLN A 68 3.90 -8.13 1.66
CA GLN A 68 4.69 -8.70 2.75
C GLN A 68 6.07 -9.18 2.31
N GLN A 69 6.30 -9.36 1.02
CA GLN A 69 7.63 -9.69 0.49
C GLN A 69 8.60 -8.49 0.58
N GLY A 70 8.10 -7.31 0.88
CA GLY A 70 8.89 -6.11 1.06
C GLY A 70 8.71 -5.10 -0.08
N PRO A 71 9.08 -3.84 0.17
CA PRO A 71 8.98 -2.79 -0.84
C PRO A 71 10.03 -2.98 -1.95
N PRO A 72 9.77 -2.45 -3.17
CA PRO A 72 10.74 -2.52 -4.26
C PRO A 72 12.09 -1.89 -3.94
N ASN A 73 12.08 -0.85 -3.11
CA ASN A 73 13.32 -0.20 -2.65
C ASN A 73 13.33 -0.20 -1.11
N PRO A 74 13.91 -1.25 -0.48
CA PRO A 74 13.91 -1.36 0.98
C PRO A 74 14.80 -0.33 1.67
N ASP A 75 15.71 0.32 0.97
CA ASP A 75 16.52 1.41 1.53
C ASP A 75 15.69 2.68 1.69
N ALA A 76 14.73 2.91 0.81
CA ALA A 76 13.88 4.10 0.84
C ALA A 76 12.73 3.97 1.84
N VAL A 77 12.18 2.77 2.01
CA VAL A 77 10.97 2.54 2.80
C VAL A 77 11.11 1.23 3.58
N THR A 78 10.77 1.27 4.87
CA THR A 78 10.68 0.08 5.72
C THR A 78 9.21 -0.29 5.89
N LEU A 79 8.88 -1.56 5.65
CA LEU A 79 7.54 -2.09 5.87
C LEU A 79 7.35 -2.37 7.37
N ASP A 80 6.37 -1.71 8.00
CA ASP A 80 6.08 -1.86 9.42
C ASP A 80 4.90 -2.81 9.69
N GLY A 81 3.93 -2.87 8.79
CA GLY A 81 2.80 -3.76 8.96
C GLY A 81 1.88 -3.80 7.75
N VAL A 82 1.20 -4.93 7.59
CA VAL A 82 0.19 -5.15 6.54
C VAL A 82 -0.99 -5.86 7.18
N GLU A 83 -2.21 -5.38 6.89
CA GLU A 83 -3.42 -6.07 7.33
C GLU A 83 -4.51 -5.95 6.28
N VAL A 84 -5.42 -6.93 6.26
CA VAL A 84 -6.61 -6.91 5.39
C VAL A 84 -7.82 -6.61 6.25
N ARG A 85 -8.66 -5.67 5.78
CA ARG A 85 -9.88 -5.25 6.47
C ARG A 85 -11.07 -5.31 5.54
N GLU A 86 -12.24 -5.65 6.07
CA GLU A 86 -13.50 -5.50 5.33
C GLU A 86 -13.85 -4.02 5.24
N VAL A 87 -14.27 -3.57 4.05
CA VAL A 87 -14.82 -2.23 3.87
C VAL A 87 -16.31 -2.30 4.22
N ILE A 88 -16.70 -1.64 5.29
CA ILE A 88 -18.09 -1.69 5.76
C ILE A 88 -18.92 -0.53 5.23
N GLU A 89 -18.30 0.54 4.74
CA GLU A 89 -18.99 1.70 4.19
C GLU A 89 -18.05 2.48 3.28
N SER A 90 -18.61 3.10 2.27
CA SER A 90 -17.85 3.97 1.36
C SER A 90 -18.76 5.08 0.83
N ALA A 91 -18.15 6.14 0.37
CA ALA A 91 -18.87 7.28 -0.19
C ALA A 91 -18.24 7.73 -1.50
#